data_0cbc23861373482e5dbc586cb9c0d93e
#
_entry.id   0cbc23861373482e5dbc586cb9c0d93e
#
_cell.length_a   1.000
_cell.length_b   1.000
_cell.length_c   1.000
_cell.angle_alpha   90.00
_cell.angle_beta   90.00
_cell.angle_gamma   90.00
#
_symmetry.space_group_name_H-M   'P 1'
#
loop_
_entity.id
_entity.type
_entity.pdbx_description
1 polymer ?
#
loop_
_entity_poly.entity_id
_entity_poly.type
_entity_poly.pdbx_seq_one_letter_code
_entity_poly.pdbx_strand_id
1 'polypeptide(L)'
;VSLTVESGEIIGLLGPNGAGKTTSFYMIVGLVRSNAGSIHIDDLEISQLSIDKRSRLGLSYLPQEASIFRKLTVEENIMAILETHMSTNRQTMKQRLDMLLDEFHIEHLRDNLGTSLSGGERRRVEIARAIAMKPRFLLLDEPFAGIDPISISDLQRLISELCAHGIGVLITDHNVR
;
A
#
# COMPACT_ATOMS: atom_id res chain seq x y z
N VAL A 1 8.88 -5.15 -19.94
CA VAL A 1 8.83 -3.81 -19.33
C VAL A 1 10.07 -3.66 -18.47
N SER A 2 10.73 -2.50 -18.57
CA SER A 2 11.83 -2.11 -17.67
C SER A 2 11.43 -0.78 -17.05
N LEU A 3 11.49 -0.67 -15.73
CA LEU A 3 11.19 0.55 -14.98
C LEU A 3 12.07 0.59 -13.72
N THR A 4 12.29 1.80 -13.23
CA THR A 4 12.96 2.07 -11.96
C THR A 4 12.08 2.98 -11.15
N VAL A 5 12.06 2.81 -9.83
CA VAL A 5 11.35 3.68 -8.88
C VAL A 5 12.36 4.10 -7.82
N GLU A 6 12.61 5.40 -7.73
CA GLU A 6 13.50 5.96 -6.72
C GLU A 6 12.75 6.25 -5.41
N SER A 7 13.49 6.38 -4.32
CA SER A 7 12.95 6.84 -3.04
C SER A 7 12.35 8.25 -3.20
N GLY A 8 11.10 8.44 -2.77
CA GLY A 8 10.42 9.73 -2.91
C GLY A 8 9.93 10.03 -4.33
N GLU A 9 9.81 9.03 -5.19
CA GLU A 9 9.31 9.16 -6.56
C GLU A 9 7.94 8.49 -6.72
N ILE A 10 7.09 9.04 -7.57
CA ILE A 10 5.82 8.41 -7.99
C ILE A 10 5.92 8.06 -9.46
N ILE A 11 5.81 6.76 -9.77
CA ILE A 11 5.78 6.24 -11.14
C ILE A 11 4.41 5.66 -11.45
N GLY A 12 3.83 6.04 -12.59
CA GLY A 12 2.58 5.51 -13.10
C GLY A 12 2.80 4.44 -14.17
N LEU A 13 2.31 3.23 -13.95
CA LEU A 13 2.22 2.19 -14.97
C LEU A 13 0.83 2.24 -15.60
N LEU A 14 0.72 2.93 -16.74
CA LEU A 14 -0.54 3.20 -17.40
C LEU A 14 -0.79 2.20 -18.54
N GLY A 15 -2.06 1.90 -18.80
CA GLY A 15 -2.45 1.05 -19.92
C GLY A 15 -3.89 0.55 -19.81
N PRO A 16 -4.46 0.06 -20.91
CA PRO A 16 -5.83 -0.48 -20.90
C PRO A 16 -5.97 -1.72 -20.02
N ASN A 17 -7.21 -2.11 -19.74
CA ASN A 17 -7.49 -3.36 -19.05
C ASN A 17 -6.95 -4.54 -19.88
N GLY A 18 -6.35 -5.52 -19.20
CA GLY A 18 -5.69 -6.65 -19.85
C GLY A 18 -4.26 -6.40 -20.36
N ALA A 19 -3.71 -5.19 -20.22
CA ALA A 19 -2.34 -4.87 -20.63
C ALA A 19 -1.25 -5.54 -19.75
N GLY A 20 -1.63 -6.24 -18.69
CA GLY A 20 -0.68 -6.95 -17.80
C GLY A 20 -0.16 -6.11 -16.63
N LYS A 21 -0.75 -4.97 -16.31
CA LYS A 21 -0.36 -4.10 -15.19
C LYS A 21 -0.35 -4.87 -13.85
N THR A 22 -1.48 -5.44 -13.47
CA THR A 22 -1.62 -6.26 -12.25
C THR A 22 -0.69 -7.48 -12.25
N THR A 23 -0.51 -8.13 -13.41
CA THR A 23 0.45 -9.25 -13.54
C THR A 23 1.87 -8.79 -13.28
N SER A 24 2.26 -7.61 -13.76
CA SER A 24 3.57 -7.02 -13.46
C SER A 24 3.72 -6.76 -11.96
N PHE A 25 2.69 -6.24 -11.30
CA PHE A 25 2.69 -6.08 -9.84
C PHE A 25 2.83 -7.42 -9.12
N TYR A 26 2.09 -8.43 -9.53
CA TYR A 26 2.21 -9.78 -8.94
C TYR A 26 3.61 -10.36 -9.07
N MET A 27 4.30 -10.10 -10.17
CA MET A 27 5.71 -10.48 -10.33
C MET A 27 6.63 -9.68 -9.39
N ILE A 28 6.41 -8.36 -9.26
CA ILE A 28 7.22 -7.51 -8.37
C ILE A 28 7.03 -7.89 -6.90
N VAL A 29 5.81 -8.19 -6.46
CA VAL A 29 5.55 -8.57 -5.05
C VAL A 29 5.85 -10.05 -4.76
N GLY A 30 6.03 -10.88 -5.79
CA GLY A 30 6.38 -12.29 -5.63
C GLY A 30 5.19 -13.24 -5.52
N LEU A 31 4.00 -12.82 -5.94
CA LEU A 31 2.81 -13.68 -6.06
C LEU A 31 2.88 -14.57 -7.31
N VAL A 32 3.50 -14.08 -8.38
CA VAL A 32 3.73 -14.80 -9.64
C VAL A 32 5.21 -14.74 -9.98
N ARG A 33 5.79 -15.84 -10.48
CA ARG A 33 7.17 -15.85 -10.96
C ARG A 33 7.27 -15.22 -12.34
N SER A 34 8.30 -14.41 -12.56
CA SER A 34 8.64 -13.92 -13.91
C SER A 34 9.30 -15.05 -14.72
N ASN A 35 8.95 -15.14 -16.01
CA ASN A 35 9.58 -16.10 -16.93
C ASN A 35 10.96 -15.64 -17.39
N ALA A 36 11.22 -14.33 -17.35
CA ALA A 36 12.49 -13.72 -17.75
C ALA A 36 12.64 -12.34 -17.10
N GLY A 37 13.87 -11.82 -17.12
CA GLY A 37 14.20 -10.54 -16.47
C GLY A 37 14.55 -10.71 -15.01
N SER A 38 14.86 -9.60 -14.36
CA SER A 38 15.25 -9.55 -12.95
C SER A 38 14.56 -8.40 -12.23
N ILE A 39 14.35 -8.57 -10.94
CA ILE A 39 13.74 -7.55 -10.04
C ILE A 39 14.73 -7.32 -8.92
N HIS A 40 15.04 -6.05 -8.67
CA HIS A 40 16.02 -5.65 -7.66
C HIS A 40 15.43 -4.62 -6.67
N ILE A 41 15.89 -4.66 -5.45
CA ILE A 41 15.81 -3.56 -4.48
C ILE A 41 17.25 -3.18 -4.17
N ASP A 42 17.65 -1.98 -4.56
CA ASP A 42 19.05 -1.55 -4.59
C ASP A 42 19.90 -2.57 -5.40
N ASP A 43 20.99 -3.04 -4.85
CA ASP A 43 21.88 -4.05 -5.48
C ASP A 43 21.41 -5.50 -5.24
N LEU A 44 20.32 -5.72 -4.50
CA LEU A 44 19.84 -7.05 -4.17
C LEU A 44 18.82 -7.55 -5.18
N GLU A 45 19.15 -8.64 -5.88
CA GLU A 45 18.15 -9.33 -6.71
C GLU A 45 17.13 -10.07 -5.85
N ILE A 46 15.85 -9.75 -6.06
CA ILE A 46 14.72 -10.31 -5.31
C ILE A 46 13.82 -11.22 -6.13
N SER A 47 14.17 -11.50 -7.41
CA SER A 47 13.32 -12.24 -8.36
C SER A 47 12.83 -13.59 -7.82
N GLN A 48 13.66 -14.28 -7.01
CA GLN A 48 13.36 -15.60 -6.45
C GLN A 48 12.90 -15.55 -4.99
N LEU A 49 12.83 -14.36 -4.39
CA LEU A 49 12.38 -14.23 -3.00
C LEU A 49 10.87 -14.34 -2.90
N SER A 50 10.40 -14.95 -1.81
CA SER A 50 8.97 -15.02 -1.46
C SER A 50 8.42 -13.65 -1.05
N ILE A 51 7.10 -13.50 -1.11
CA ILE A 51 6.40 -12.25 -0.78
C ILE A 51 6.75 -11.75 0.63
N ASP A 52 6.83 -12.63 1.64
CA ASP A 52 7.20 -12.28 3.00
C ASP A 52 8.62 -11.73 3.11
N LYS A 53 9.58 -12.29 2.36
CA LYS A 53 10.95 -11.79 2.32
C LYS A 53 11.03 -10.43 1.63
N ARG A 54 10.30 -10.23 0.52
CA ARG A 54 10.23 -8.93 -0.16
C ARG A 54 9.57 -7.87 0.73
N SER A 55 8.51 -8.23 1.45
CA SER A 55 7.87 -7.35 2.42
C SER A 55 8.84 -6.90 3.52
N ARG A 56 9.66 -7.80 4.07
CA ARG A 56 10.70 -7.45 5.06
C ARG A 56 11.81 -6.55 4.49
N LEU A 57 12.01 -6.56 3.18
CA LEU A 57 12.92 -5.63 2.50
C LEU A 57 12.30 -4.25 2.25
N GLY A 58 11.04 -4.05 2.69
CA GLY A 58 10.34 -2.79 2.60
C GLY A 58 9.44 -2.64 1.38
N LEU A 59 9.02 -3.73 0.75
CA LEU A 59 8.06 -3.70 -0.34
C LEU A 59 6.64 -3.95 0.19
N SER A 60 5.74 -3.00 0.01
CA SER A 60 4.32 -3.13 0.38
C SER A 60 3.43 -3.08 -0.87
N TYR A 61 2.32 -3.79 -0.82
CA TYR A 61 1.38 -3.88 -1.94
C TYR A 61 -0.06 -3.70 -1.47
N LEU A 62 -0.76 -2.83 -2.17
CA LEU A 62 -2.19 -2.61 -1.98
C LEU A 62 -2.95 -3.02 -3.24
N PRO A 63 -3.72 -4.13 -3.20
CA PRO A 63 -4.47 -4.63 -4.34
C PRO A 63 -5.63 -3.71 -4.72
N GLN A 64 -6.14 -3.89 -5.94
CA GLN A 64 -7.35 -3.21 -6.41
C GLN A 64 -8.57 -3.60 -5.57
N GLU A 65 -8.69 -4.89 -5.22
CA GLU A 65 -9.78 -5.38 -4.39
C GLU A 65 -9.61 -4.95 -2.93
N ALA A 66 -10.75 -4.77 -2.25
CA ALA A 66 -10.77 -4.39 -0.84
C ALA A 66 -10.06 -5.43 0.03
N SER A 67 -8.99 -5.02 0.70
CA SER A 67 -8.16 -5.86 1.57
C SER A 67 -8.48 -5.71 3.06
N ILE A 68 -9.42 -4.83 3.43
CA ILE A 68 -9.78 -4.56 4.81
C ILE A 68 -10.37 -5.78 5.51
N PHE A 69 -10.03 -6.01 6.76
CA PHE A 69 -10.69 -7.00 7.62
C PHE A 69 -12.05 -6.49 8.04
N ARG A 70 -13.09 -6.90 7.32
CA ARG A 70 -14.45 -6.34 7.38
C ARG A 70 -15.09 -6.38 8.77
N LYS A 71 -14.80 -7.41 9.57
CA LYS A 71 -15.36 -7.64 10.91
C LYS A 71 -14.53 -7.04 12.03
N LEU A 72 -13.40 -6.43 11.72
CA LEU A 72 -12.55 -5.72 12.67
C LEU A 72 -12.82 -4.22 12.59
N THR A 73 -12.59 -3.52 13.70
CA THR A 73 -12.59 -2.06 13.74
C THR A 73 -11.39 -1.49 12.97
N VAL A 74 -11.37 -0.19 12.73
CA VAL A 74 -10.21 0.49 12.13
C VAL A 74 -8.97 0.30 13.01
N GLU A 75 -9.08 0.49 14.31
CA GLU A 75 -8.00 0.21 15.27
C GLU A 75 -7.47 -1.22 15.14
N GLU A 76 -8.36 -2.20 15.20
CA GLU A 76 -8.01 -3.61 15.11
C GLU A 76 -7.37 -3.98 13.76
N ASN A 77 -7.83 -3.37 12.67
CA ASN A 77 -7.25 -3.53 11.34
C ASN A 77 -5.78 -3.13 11.29
N ILE A 78 -5.42 -2.00 11.88
CA ILE A 78 -4.05 -1.49 11.91
C ILE A 78 -3.23 -2.26 12.94
N MET A 79 -3.77 -2.51 14.14
CA MET A 79 -3.10 -3.27 15.19
C MET A 79 -2.71 -4.67 14.75
N ALA A 80 -3.56 -5.38 14.00
CA ALA A 80 -3.25 -6.73 13.49
C ALA A 80 -1.96 -6.75 12.65
N ILE A 81 -1.69 -5.68 11.90
CA ILE A 81 -0.44 -5.55 11.13
C ILE A 81 0.74 -5.22 12.04
N LEU A 82 0.56 -4.30 12.97
CA LEU A 82 1.62 -3.91 13.91
C LEU A 82 2.07 -5.09 14.76
N GLU A 83 1.14 -5.89 15.29
CA GLU A 83 1.43 -7.08 16.09
C GLU A 83 2.18 -8.17 15.31
N THR A 84 1.90 -8.29 14.01
CA THR A 84 2.56 -9.30 13.16
C THR A 84 3.99 -8.90 12.81
N HIS A 85 4.30 -7.61 12.72
CA HIS A 85 5.57 -7.12 12.16
C HIS A 85 6.48 -6.40 13.15
N MET A 86 5.94 -5.96 14.29
CA MET A 86 6.73 -5.26 15.30
C MET A 86 7.00 -6.15 16.50
N SER A 87 8.26 -6.56 16.68
CA SER A 87 8.72 -7.23 17.91
C SER A 87 8.96 -6.20 19.03
N THR A 88 7.93 -5.44 19.39
CA THR A 88 8.02 -4.36 20.39
C THR A 88 6.90 -4.46 21.42
N ASN A 89 6.96 -3.63 22.46
CA ASN A 89 5.93 -3.62 23.48
C ASN A 89 4.61 -2.98 22.96
N ARG A 90 3.50 -3.35 23.61
CA ARG A 90 2.16 -2.90 23.24
C ARG A 90 2.00 -1.37 23.28
N GLN A 91 2.72 -0.69 24.16
CA GLN A 91 2.64 0.77 24.26
C GLN A 91 3.23 1.47 23.04
N THR A 92 4.37 0.99 22.52
CA THR A 92 4.97 1.51 21.28
C THR A 92 4.08 1.25 20.07
N MET A 93 3.42 0.07 20.00
CA MET A 93 2.45 -0.22 18.94
C MET A 93 1.27 0.74 19.00
N LYS A 94 0.76 1.04 20.21
CA LYS A 94 -0.34 1.97 20.42
C LYS A 94 0.02 3.40 20.00
N GLN A 95 1.21 3.86 20.34
CA GLN A 95 1.73 5.16 19.87
C GLN A 95 1.81 5.20 18.32
N ARG A 96 2.29 4.12 17.70
CA ARG A 96 2.35 4.06 16.23
C ARG A 96 0.95 4.02 15.60
N LEU A 97 0.00 3.32 16.21
CA LEU A 97 -1.40 3.33 15.80
C LEU A 97 -1.98 4.74 15.85
N ASP A 98 -1.82 5.45 16.99
CA ASP A 98 -2.36 6.81 17.15
C ASP A 98 -1.75 7.77 16.11
N MET A 99 -0.45 7.67 15.84
CA MET A 99 0.20 8.45 14.77
C MET A 99 -0.40 8.15 13.38
N LEU A 100 -0.65 6.87 13.06
CA LEU A 100 -1.25 6.50 11.77
C LEU A 100 -2.70 6.98 11.65
N LEU A 101 -3.49 6.90 12.71
CA LEU A 101 -4.87 7.38 12.71
C LEU A 101 -4.93 8.90 12.44
N ASP A 102 -4.03 9.67 13.04
CA ASP A 102 -3.90 11.10 12.83
C ASP A 102 -3.39 11.43 11.40
N GLU A 103 -2.26 10.84 10.99
CA GLU A 103 -1.63 11.05 9.68
C GLU A 103 -2.60 10.79 8.52
N PHE A 104 -3.45 9.75 8.65
CA PHE A 104 -4.42 9.37 7.63
C PHE A 104 -5.80 10.01 7.82
N HIS A 105 -5.97 10.88 8.84
CA HIS A 105 -7.23 11.55 9.19
C HIS A 105 -8.41 10.58 9.39
N ILE A 106 -8.15 9.46 10.05
CA ILE A 106 -9.14 8.39 10.33
C ILE A 106 -9.36 8.14 11.81
N GLU A 107 -8.89 9.03 12.70
CA GLU A 107 -9.06 8.88 14.16
C GLU A 107 -10.54 8.81 14.56
N HIS A 108 -11.39 9.62 13.94
CA HIS A 108 -12.84 9.61 14.18
C HIS A 108 -13.55 8.31 13.77
N LEU A 109 -12.86 7.44 13.03
CA LEU A 109 -13.35 6.14 12.58
C LEU A 109 -12.79 4.98 13.42
N ARG A 110 -11.99 5.26 14.44
CA ARG A 110 -11.22 4.27 15.24
C ARG A 110 -12.02 3.02 15.58
N ASP A 111 -13.24 3.21 16.11
CA ASP A 111 -14.10 2.13 16.60
C ASP A 111 -15.08 1.61 15.52
N ASN A 112 -15.07 2.18 14.32
CA ASN A 112 -15.96 1.78 13.24
C ASN A 112 -15.50 0.45 12.63
N LEU A 113 -16.45 -0.44 12.36
CA LEU A 113 -16.18 -1.70 11.66
C LEU A 113 -15.79 -1.43 10.19
N GLY A 114 -14.91 -2.26 9.64
CA GLY A 114 -14.52 -2.17 8.23
C GLY A 114 -15.71 -2.26 7.25
N THR A 115 -16.81 -2.89 7.67
CA THR A 115 -18.05 -2.96 6.86
C THR A 115 -18.81 -1.64 6.75
N SER A 116 -18.63 -0.73 7.70
CA SER A 116 -19.37 0.55 7.76
C SER A 116 -18.67 1.70 7.02
N LEU A 117 -17.46 1.50 6.56
CA LEU A 117 -16.65 2.53 5.92
C LEU A 117 -17.10 2.80 4.48
N SER A 118 -17.13 4.06 4.09
CA SER A 118 -17.22 4.48 2.68
C SER A 118 -16.01 4.00 1.88
N GLY A 119 -16.07 4.11 0.54
CA GLY A 119 -14.97 3.71 -0.33
C GLY A 119 -13.66 4.45 -0.03
N GLY A 120 -13.73 5.77 0.13
CA GLY A 120 -12.57 6.62 0.45
C GLY A 120 -12.00 6.36 1.84
N GLU A 121 -12.84 6.26 2.87
CA GLU A 121 -12.42 5.93 4.24
C GLU A 121 -11.75 4.56 4.30
N ARG A 122 -12.35 3.56 3.67
CA ARG A 122 -11.78 2.22 3.57
C ARG A 122 -10.40 2.25 2.93
N ARG A 123 -10.23 2.98 1.81
CA ARG A 123 -8.95 3.08 1.11
C ARG A 123 -7.88 3.74 1.97
N ARG A 124 -8.23 4.78 2.75
CA ARG A 124 -7.31 5.40 3.72
C ARG A 124 -6.84 4.40 4.78
N VAL A 125 -7.75 3.61 5.34
CA VAL A 125 -7.41 2.56 6.33
C VAL A 125 -6.51 1.50 5.72
N GLU A 126 -6.77 1.06 4.49
CA GLU A 126 -5.94 0.08 3.78
C GLU A 126 -4.53 0.60 3.52
N ILE A 127 -4.39 1.87 3.13
CA ILE A 127 -3.07 2.51 2.96
C ILE A 127 -2.38 2.65 4.31
N ALA A 128 -3.07 3.11 5.36
CA ALA A 128 -2.51 3.20 6.72
C ALA A 128 -1.96 1.84 7.19
N ARG A 129 -2.66 0.74 6.91
CA ARG A 129 -2.18 -0.63 7.18
C ARG A 129 -0.91 -0.96 6.39
N ALA A 130 -0.85 -0.60 5.12
CA ALA A 130 0.32 -0.81 4.29
C ALA A 130 1.55 -0.02 4.79
N ILE A 131 1.32 1.21 5.28
CA ILE A 131 2.34 2.09 5.85
C ILE A 131 2.74 1.71 7.29
N ALA A 132 1.89 0.99 8.02
CA ALA A 132 2.20 0.51 9.36
C ALA A 132 3.53 -0.27 9.43
N MET A 133 3.87 -0.97 8.35
CA MET A 133 5.11 -1.73 8.18
C MET A 133 6.34 -0.87 7.86
N LYS A 134 6.21 0.45 7.71
CA LYS A 134 7.26 1.38 7.29
C LYS A 134 7.95 0.94 5.98
N PRO A 135 7.19 0.76 4.90
CA PRO A 135 7.76 0.32 3.64
C PRO A 135 8.69 1.38 3.04
N ARG A 136 9.65 0.94 2.24
CA ARG A 136 10.48 1.79 1.38
C ARG A 136 9.79 2.05 0.03
N PHE A 137 9.03 1.06 -0.45
CA PHE A 137 8.30 1.11 -1.71
C PHE A 137 6.87 0.63 -1.50
N LEU A 138 5.92 1.35 -2.07
CA LEU A 138 4.49 1.07 -2.02
C LEU A 138 3.93 0.89 -3.43
N LEU A 139 3.39 -0.28 -3.71
CA LEU A 139 2.69 -0.59 -4.95
C LEU A 139 1.19 -0.45 -4.76
N LEU A 140 0.55 0.39 -5.56
CA LEU A 140 -0.89 0.68 -5.52
C LEU A 140 -1.54 0.24 -6.83
N ASP A 141 -2.34 -0.82 -6.78
CA ASP A 141 -3.05 -1.32 -7.96
C ASP A 141 -4.42 -0.64 -8.06
N GLU A 142 -4.57 0.21 -9.07
CA GLU A 142 -5.77 1.02 -9.33
C GLU A 142 -6.38 1.66 -8.05
N PRO A 143 -5.60 2.45 -7.29
CA PRO A 143 -5.98 2.92 -5.96
C PRO A 143 -7.23 3.79 -5.93
N PHE A 144 -7.62 4.36 -7.06
CA PHE A 144 -8.75 5.30 -7.19
C PHE A 144 -10.02 4.64 -7.74
N ALA A 145 -9.97 3.34 -8.06
CA ALA A 145 -11.11 2.64 -8.64
C ALA A 145 -12.30 2.60 -7.68
N GLY A 146 -13.48 3.04 -8.15
CA GLY A 146 -14.72 3.01 -7.38
C GLY A 146 -14.80 4.00 -6.21
N ILE A 147 -13.95 5.02 -6.21
CA ILE A 147 -13.93 6.08 -5.20
C ILE A 147 -14.56 7.36 -5.78
N ASP A 148 -15.25 8.12 -4.95
CA ASP A 148 -15.82 9.40 -5.34
C ASP A 148 -14.73 10.47 -5.64
N PRO A 149 -15.03 11.48 -6.51
CA PRO A 149 -14.02 12.45 -6.95
C PRO A 149 -13.38 13.27 -5.82
N ILE A 150 -14.12 13.56 -4.75
CA ILE A 150 -13.59 14.34 -3.61
C ILE A 150 -12.56 13.50 -2.86
N SER A 151 -12.91 12.26 -2.55
CA SER A 151 -12.01 11.31 -1.89
C SER A 151 -10.77 10.99 -2.74
N ILE A 152 -10.86 11.00 -4.08
CA ILE A 152 -9.69 10.84 -4.96
C ILE A 152 -8.67 11.95 -4.72
N SER A 153 -9.09 13.22 -4.69
CA SER A 153 -8.19 14.35 -4.47
C SER A 153 -7.46 14.26 -3.13
N ASP A 154 -8.17 13.85 -2.08
CA ASP A 154 -7.59 13.64 -0.76
C ASP A 154 -6.58 12.50 -0.74
N LEU A 155 -6.88 11.38 -1.42
CA LEU A 155 -5.96 10.25 -1.54
C LEU A 155 -4.71 10.60 -2.35
N GLN A 156 -4.84 11.37 -3.42
CA GLN A 156 -3.70 11.86 -4.21
C GLN A 156 -2.77 12.72 -3.35
N ARG A 157 -3.33 13.63 -2.53
CA ARG A 157 -2.53 14.44 -1.61
C ARG A 157 -1.80 13.56 -0.60
N LEU A 158 -2.49 12.61 0.01
CA LEU A 158 -1.90 11.68 0.96
C LEU A 158 -0.76 10.86 0.34
N ILE A 159 -0.94 10.33 -0.87
CA ILE A 159 0.12 9.61 -1.59
C ILE A 159 1.32 10.53 -1.88
N SER A 160 1.07 11.80 -2.22
CA SER A 160 2.12 12.79 -2.44
C SER A 160 2.90 13.08 -1.15
N GLU A 161 2.23 13.14 -0.01
CA GLU A 161 2.85 13.32 1.30
C GLU A 161 3.73 12.12 1.68
N LEU A 162 3.26 10.88 1.44
CA LEU A 162 4.06 9.66 1.63
C LEU A 162 5.33 9.69 0.77
N CYS A 163 5.22 10.13 -0.47
CA CYS A 163 6.34 10.30 -1.38
C CYS A 163 7.33 11.35 -0.84
N ALA A 164 6.85 12.50 -0.38
CA ALA A 164 7.69 13.54 0.25
C ALA A 164 8.44 13.04 1.49
N HIS A 165 7.92 12.02 2.18
CA HIS A 165 8.59 11.34 3.28
C HIS A 165 9.56 10.22 2.83
N GLY A 166 9.86 10.13 1.54
CA GLY A 166 10.86 9.23 0.99
C GLY A 166 10.35 7.84 0.59
N ILE A 167 9.05 7.61 0.55
CA ILE A 167 8.50 6.35 0.06
C ILE A 167 8.44 6.41 -1.48
N GLY A 168 9.07 5.44 -2.17
CA GLY A 168 8.90 5.27 -3.60
C GLY A 168 7.53 4.64 -3.90
N VAL A 169 6.76 5.20 -4.82
CA VAL A 169 5.39 4.75 -5.10
C VAL A 169 5.25 4.34 -6.57
N LEU A 170 4.75 3.13 -6.79
CA LEU A 170 4.37 2.63 -8.12
C LEU A 170 2.86 2.47 -8.18
N ILE A 171 2.21 3.16 -9.10
CA ILE A 171 0.74 3.16 -9.25
C ILE A 171 0.36 2.58 -10.60
N THR A 172 -0.63 1.68 -10.63
CA THR A 172 -1.32 1.35 -11.89
C THR A 172 -2.60 2.18 -12.02
N ASP A 173 -2.90 2.62 -13.23
CA ASP A 173 -4.20 3.19 -13.55
C ASP A 173 -4.56 2.87 -15.02
N HIS A 174 -5.86 2.89 -15.32
CA HIS A 174 -6.38 2.80 -16.68
C HIS A 174 -6.77 4.18 -17.23
N ASN A 175 -6.88 5.20 -16.37
CA ASN A 175 -7.15 6.59 -16.75
C ASN A 175 -5.85 7.39 -16.95
N VAL A 176 -5.67 7.95 -18.14
CA VAL A 176 -4.51 8.78 -18.53
C VAL A 176 -4.80 10.28 -18.32
N ARG A 177 -5.79 10.63 -17.48
CA ARG A 177 -6.19 12.03 -17.26
C ARG A 177 -5.80 12.51 -15.89
#